data_892329c419a0114b3055b0b9bad46a11
#
_entry.id   892329c419a0114b3055b0b9bad46a11
#
_cell.length_a   1.000
_cell.length_b   1.000
_cell.length_c   1.000
_cell.angle_alpha   90.00
_cell.angle_beta   90.00
_cell.angle_gamma   90.00
#
_symmetry.space_group_name_H-M   'P 1'
#
loop_
_entity.id
_entity.type
_entity.pdbx_description
1 polymer ?
#
loop_
_entity_poly.entity_id
_entity_poly.type
_entity_poly.pdbx_seq_one_letter_code
_entity_poly.pdbx_strand_id
1 'polypeptide(L)'
;ARMHKAITIILFKLEGQKLLRHPEYDMADRLLLDKIDYENRCITIGDVTYPLEDTDFPTVDPKDPYTLTLEEESVIDQLTASFQRSEKLQKHVRFLYSKGSLYKVFNGNLLFHGCVPMTEDWQLLTFTLGGKARSGKEFFDFADTAARQAYYHKPGSPERQQGMDFLWFLWAGRNSPIFGRNRMTTFERRLIKDESAWTEPKNAYYTYYQDPAVCDDLLKEFGLEGPHCH
;
A
#
# COMPACT_ATOMS: atom_id res chain seq x y z
N ALA A 1 -23.19 4.31 -10.76
CA ALA A 1 -22.10 4.40 -11.74
C ALA A 1 -21.29 5.70 -11.60
N ARG A 2 -21.88 6.92 -11.75
CA ARG A 2 -21.13 8.20 -11.75
C ARG A 2 -20.35 8.47 -10.45
N MET A 3 -20.96 8.26 -9.27
CA MET A 3 -20.26 8.42 -7.98
C MET A 3 -19.05 7.50 -7.82
N HIS A 4 -19.20 6.24 -8.23
CA HIS A 4 -18.07 5.29 -8.20
C HIS A 4 -16.92 5.73 -9.10
N LYS A 5 -17.23 6.28 -10.29
CA LYS A 5 -16.21 6.80 -11.21
C LYS A 5 -15.50 7.99 -10.55
N ALA A 6 -16.25 8.97 -10.02
CA ALA A 6 -15.67 10.16 -9.40
C ALA A 6 -14.74 9.79 -8.23
N ILE A 7 -15.19 8.97 -7.29
CA ILE A 7 -14.34 8.56 -6.14
C ILE A 7 -13.13 7.72 -6.58
N THR A 8 -13.24 6.95 -7.66
CA THR A 8 -12.12 6.18 -8.21
C THR A 8 -11.06 7.11 -8.82
N ILE A 9 -11.45 8.17 -9.52
CA ILE A 9 -10.51 9.17 -10.05
C ILE A 9 -9.82 9.92 -8.89
N ILE A 10 -10.56 10.33 -7.87
CA ILE A 10 -9.99 10.93 -6.66
C ILE A 10 -8.96 9.98 -6.01
N LEU A 11 -9.29 8.68 -5.92
CA LEU A 11 -8.37 7.67 -5.39
C LEU A 11 -7.06 7.64 -6.19
N PHE A 12 -7.12 7.58 -7.52
CA PHE A 12 -5.92 7.56 -8.36
C PHE A 12 -5.08 8.84 -8.25
N LYS A 13 -5.73 10.00 -8.11
CA LYS A 13 -5.02 11.27 -7.84
C LYS A 13 -4.29 11.23 -6.50
N LEU A 14 -4.95 10.79 -5.43
CA LEU A 14 -4.35 10.69 -4.10
C LEU A 14 -3.22 9.66 -4.03
N GLU A 15 -3.35 8.54 -4.74
CA GLU A 15 -2.27 7.55 -4.89
C GLU A 15 -1.07 8.17 -5.60
N GLY A 16 -1.28 8.82 -6.75
CA GLY A 16 -0.21 9.47 -7.49
C GLY A 16 0.52 10.52 -6.68
N GLN A 17 -0.20 11.36 -5.91
CA GLN A 17 0.42 12.32 -4.99
C GLN A 17 1.36 11.67 -3.97
N LYS A 18 0.98 10.49 -3.44
CA LYS A 18 1.85 9.76 -2.50
C LYS A 18 3.08 9.21 -3.19
N LEU A 19 2.94 8.63 -4.37
CA LEU A 19 4.06 8.09 -5.15
C LEU A 19 5.04 9.18 -5.57
N LEU A 20 4.54 10.37 -5.93
CA LEU A 20 5.38 11.53 -6.27
C LEU A 20 6.17 12.06 -5.05
N ARG A 21 5.58 11.99 -3.84
CA ARG A 21 6.29 12.37 -2.60
C ARG A 21 7.29 11.33 -2.11
N HIS A 22 7.10 10.06 -2.47
CA HIS A 22 7.84 8.93 -1.97
C HIS A 22 8.43 8.07 -3.09
N PRO A 23 9.40 8.60 -3.88
CA PRO A 23 10.05 7.81 -4.93
C PRO A 23 10.76 6.56 -4.38
N GLU A 24 11.11 6.55 -3.09
CA GLU A 24 11.69 5.41 -2.39
C GLU A 24 10.75 4.20 -2.25
N TYR A 25 9.44 4.34 -2.54
CA TYR A 25 8.52 3.22 -2.60
C TYR A 25 8.70 2.36 -3.86
N ASP A 26 9.49 2.83 -4.82
CA ASP A 26 9.77 2.12 -6.09
C ASP A 26 8.50 1.70 -6.84
N MET A 27 7.58 2.64 -6.97
CA MET A 27 6.27 2.42 -7.59
C MET A 27 5.93 3.46 -8.67
N ALA A 28 6.92 4.10 -9.29
CA ALA A 28 6.68 5.09 -10.33
C ALA A 28 5.98 4.50 -11.58
N ASP A 29 6.08 3.19 -11.79
CA ASP A 29 5.31 2.46 -12.81
C ASP A 29 3.79 2.51 -12.56
N ARG A 30 3.36 2.81 -11.32
CA ARG A 30 1.95 2.97 -10.91
C ARG A 30 1.41 4.40 -11.04
N LEU A 31 2.21 5.34 -11.50
CA LEU A 31 1.72 6.62 -11.97
C LEU A 31 1.06 6.38 -13.35
N LEU A 32 -0.27 6.24 -13.37
CA LEU A 32 -1.01 5.78 -14.55
C LEU A 32 -1.82 6.90 -15.23
N LEU A 33 -2.24 7.93 -14.49
CA LEU A 33 -3.05 9.01 -15.07
C LEU A 33 -2.27 9.86 -16.09
N ASP A 34 -0.95 10.03 -15.91
CA ASP A 34 -0.07 10.74 -16.83
C ASP A 34 0.34 9.93 -18.05
N LYS A 35 0.06 8.61 -18.06
CA LYS A 35 0.35 7.70 -19.17
C LYS A 35 -0.84 7.50 -20.13
N ILE A 36 -1.97 8.11 -19.83
CA ILE A 36 -3.17 7.97 -20.68
C ILE A 36 -2.98 8.75 -21.98
N ASP A 37 -3.07 8.05 -23.09
CA ASP A 37 -3.24 8.65 -24.41
C ASP A 37 -4.74 8.89 -24.65
N TYR A 38 -5.16 10.15 -24.42
CA TYR A 38 -6.56 10.54 -24.56
C TYR A 38 -7.03 10.57 -26.03
N GLU A 39 -6.12 10.83 -26.97
CA GLU A 39 -6.43 10.87 -28.40
C GLU A 39 -6.72 9.47 -28.93
N ASN A 40 -5.85 8.51 -28.62
CA ASN A 40 -5.98 7.11 -29.04
C ASN A 40 -6.78 6.26 -28.05
N ARG A 41 -7.19 6.83 -26.92
CA ARG A 41 -7.96 6.16 -25.86
C ARG A 41 -7.30 4.88 -25.37
N CYS A 42 -6.02 4.95 -25.08
CA CYS A 42 -5.23 3.80 -24.63
C CYS A 42 -4.22 4.19 -23.54
N ILE A 43 -3.60 3.18 -22.94
CA ILE A 43 -2.51 3.33 -21.98
C ILE A 43 -1.46 2.26 -22.24
N THR A 44 -0.18 2.60 -22.09
CA THR A 44 0.91 1.62 -22.11
C THR A 44 1.36 1.31 -20.67
N ILE A 45 1.26 0.02 -20.29
CA ILE A 45 1.70 -0.49 -19.00
C ILE A 45 2.77 -1.55 -19.24
N GLY A 46 4.00 -1.28 -18.80
CA GLY A 46 5.18 -2.04 -19.23
C GLY A 46 5.37 -1.91 -20.75
N ASP A 47 5.40 -3.03 -21.45
CA ASP A 47 5.59 -3.08 -22.90
C ASP A 47 4.28 -3.32 -23.68
N VAL A 48 3.13 -3.28 -22.98
CA VAL A 48 1.83 -3.58 -23.60
C VAL A 48 0.92 -2.36 -23.60
N THR A 49 0.33 -2.06 -24.77
CA THR A 49 -0.66 -1.00 -24.93
C THR A 49 -2.07 -1.59 -24.87
N TYR A 50 -2.88 -1.07 -23.95
CA TYR A 50 -4.26 -1.51 -23.72
C TYR A 50 -5.25 -0.41 -24.11
N PRO A 51 -6.33 -0.73 -24.85
CA PRO A 51 -7.43 0.20 -25.03
C PRO A 51 -8.16 0.45 -23.71
N LEU A 52 -8.58 1.68 -23.47
CA LEU A 52 -9.35 2.08 -22.31
C LEU A 52 -10.84 2.12 -22.61
N GLU A 53 -11.64 1.48 -21.76
CA GLU A 53 -13.11 1.47 -21.85
C GLU A 53 -13.70 2.88 -21.62
N ASP A 54 -13.04 3.70 -20.82
CA ASP A 54 -13.47 5.05 -20.48
C ASP A 54 -12.27 5.99 -20.35
N THR A 55 -12.32 7.12 -21.01
CA THR A 55 -11.31 8.19 -20.97
C THR A 55 -11.94 9.56 -20.70
N ASP A 56 -13.24 9.59 -20.38
CA ASP A 56 -13.95 10.82 -20.03
C ASP A 56 -13.72 11.15 -18.55
N PHE A 57 -12.62 11.81 -18.26
CA PHE A 57 -12.23 12.22 -16.90
C PHE A 57 -12.20 13.76 -16.79
N PRO A 58 -13.37 14.41 -16.65
CA PRO A 58 -13.49 15.86 -16.76
C PRO A 58 -12.75 16.63 -15.66
N THR A 59 -12.36 15.96 -14.57
CA THR A 59 -11.61 16.57 -13.46
C THR A 59 -10.10 16.27 -13.52
N VAL A 60 -9.62 15.55 -14.54
CA VAL A 60 -8.19 15.26 -14.74
C VAL A 60 -7.63 16.24 -15.77
N ASP A 61 -6.68 17.09 -15.35
CA ASP A 61 -5.86 17.86 -16.27
C ASP A 61 -4.69 16.98 -16.76
N PRO A 62 -4.57 16.68 -18.06
CA PRO A 62 -3.46 15.89 -18.59
C PRO A 62 -2.07 16.45 -18.32
N LYS A 63 -1.94 17.76 -18.01
CA LYS A 63 -0.66 18.41 -17.67
C LYS A 63 -0.33 18.32 -16.18
N ASP A 64 -1.34 18.12 -15.34
CA ASP A 64 -1.21 17.96 -13.89
C ASP A 64 -2.28 16.97 -13.38
N PRO A 65 -2.15 15.68 -13.72
CA PRO A 65 -3.22 14.71 -13.57
C PRO A 65 -3.52 14.32 -12.12
N TYR A 66 -2.64 14.66 -11.18
CA TYR A 66 -2.75 14.24 -9.78
C TYR A 66 -3.27 15.34 -8.85
N THR A 67 -3.40 16.57 -9.32
CA THR A 67 -3.99 17.65 -8.50
C THR A 67 -5.52 17.48 -8.40
N LEU A 68 -6.04 17.58 -7.18
CA LEU A 68 -7.49 17.57 -6.93
C LEU A 68 -8.11 18.91 -7.36
N THR A 69 -9.34 18.87 -7.85
CA THR A 69 -10.13 20.10 -7.98
C THR A 69 -10.65 20.55 -6.60
N LEU A 70 -11.10 21.80 -6.48
CA LEU A 70 -11.67 22.31 -5.22
C LEU A 70 -12.91 21.49 -4.76
N GLU A 71 -13.71 21.01 -5.70
CA GLU A 71 -14.84 20.14 -5.42
C GLU A 71 -14.40 18.78 -4.90
N GLU A 72 -13.37 18.19 -5.49
CA GLU A 72 -12.79 16.93 -5.04
C GLU A 72 -12.16 17.05 -3.64
N GLU A 73 -11.44 18.14 -3.36
CA GLU A 73 -10.93 18.44 -2.02
C GLU A 73 -12.06 18.55 -1.01
N SER A 74 -13.13 19.29 -1.33
CA SER A 74 -14.31 19.41 -0.47
C SER A 74 -14.96 18.07 -0.15
N VAL A 75 -15.03 17.15 -1.13
CA VAL A 75 -15.55 15.79 -0.92
C VAL A 75 -14.65 15.01 0.06
N ILE A 76 -13.33 15.07 -0.12
CA ILE A 76 -12.38 14.40 0.76
C ILE A 76 -12.42 14.95 2.18
N ASP A 77 -12.53 16.26 2.33
CA ASP A 77 -12.67 16.93 3.64
C ASP A 77 -13.95 16.49 4.37
N GLN A 78 -15.08 16.44 3.66
CA GLN A 78 -16.36 15.98 4.21
C GLN A 78 -16.28 14.49 4.63
N LEU A 79 -15.71 13.62 3.80
CA LEU A 79 -15.52 12.21 4.13
C LEU A 79 -14.60 12.06 5.35
N THR A 80 -13.48 12.75 5.37
CA THR A 80 -12.53 12.74 6.49
C THR A 80 -13.20 13.17 7.79
N ALA A 81 -13.94 14.29 7.77
CA ALA A 81 -14.67 14.77 8.92
C ALA A 81 -15.74 13.77 9.39
N SER A 82 -16.42 13.09 8.47
CA SER A 82 -17.42 12.06 8.80
C SER A 82 -16.78 10.88 9.53
N PHE A 83 -15.65 10.35 9.02
CA PHE A 83 -14.92 9.27 9.68
C PHE A 83 -14.37 9.69 11.05
N GLN A 84 -13.84 10.91 11.18
CA GLN A 84 -13.30 11.42 12.44
C GLN A 84 -14.37 11.62 13.52
N ARG A 85 -15.61 11.96 13.14
CA ARG A 85 -16.75 12.14 14.06
C ARG A 85 -17.41 10.82 14.48
N SER A 86 -17.12 9.71 13.84
CA SER A 86 -17.70 8.42 14.17
C SER A 86 -17.17 7.88 15.49
N GLU A 87 -17.89 8.03 16.60
CA GLU A 87 -17.48 7.56 17.93
C GLU A 87 -17.16 6.07 17.96
N LYS A 88 -17.97 5.26 17.27
CA LYS A 88 -17.74 3.80 17.17
C LYS A 88 -16.42 3.49 16.49
N LEU A 89 -16.15 4.16 15.37
CA LEU A 89 -14.89 4.00 14.65
C LEU A 89 -13.70 4.42 15.53
N GLN A 90 -13.80 5.58 16.20
CA GLN A 90 -12.75 6.08 17.08
C GLN A 90 -12.44 5.14 18.25
N LYS A 91 -13.47 4.48 18.81
CA LYS A 91 -13.27 3.44 19.83
C LYS A 91 -12.48 2.25 19.30
N HIS A 92 -12.84 1.76 18.09
CA HIS A 92 -12.16 0.63 17.46
C HIS A 92 -10.72 0.98 17.09
N VAL A 93 -10.49 2.16 16.51
CA VAL A 93 -9.13 2.63 16.16
C VAL A 93 -8.26 2.75 17.40
N ARG A 94 -8.74 3.38 18.48
CA ARG A 94 -8.01 3.46 19.74
C ARG A 94 -7.65 2.07 20.30
N PHE A 95 -8.59 1.14 20.27
CA PHE A 95 -8.33 -0.24 20.69
C PHE A 95 -7.24 -0.88 19.83
N LEU A 96 -7.32 -0.74 18.51
CA LEU A 96 -6.35 -1.29 17.56
C LEU A 96 -4.94 -0.74 17.86
N TYR A 97 -4.78 0.57 18.02
CA TYR A 97 -3.48 1.17 18.34
C TYR A 97 -2.97 0.86 19.75
N SER A 98 -3.86 0.57 20.71
CA SER A 98 -3.46 0.21 22.07
C SER A 98 -3.05 -1.25 22.22
N LYS A 99 -3.57 -2.17 21.39
CA LYS A 99 -3.41 -3.63 21.52
C LYS A 99 -2.83 -4.30 20.28
N GLY A 100 -2.98 -3.70 19.13
CA GLY A 100 -2.49 -4.23 17.86
C GLY A 100 -1.01 -3.97 17.65
N SER A 101 -0.43 -4.77 16.77
CA SER A 101 0.91 -4.56 16.19
C SER A 101 0.95 -5.24 14.81
N LEU A 102 2.00 -4.97 14.03
CA LEU A 102 2.16 -5.63 12.72
C LEU A 102 2.53 -7.10 12.84
N TYR A 103 3.14 -7.48 13.94
CA TYR A 103 3.37 -8.87 14.32
C TYR A 103 3.29 -9.02 15.84
N LYS A 104 3.15 -10.24 16.29
CA LYS A 104 3.20 -10.58 17.71
C LYS A 104 3.83 -11.95 17.90
N VAL A 105 4.76 -12.04 18.83
CA VAL A 105 5.26 -13.31 19.35
C VAL A 105 4.49 -13.62 20.61
N PHE A 106 3.81 -14.74 20.65
CA PHE A 106 3.04 -15.17 21.82
C PHE A 106 2.97 -16.68 21.92
N ASN A 107 3.33 -17.22 23.09
CA ASN A 107 3.29 -18.66 23.40
C ASN A 107 3.98 -19.52 22.33
N GLY A 108 5.21 -19.15 21.92
CA GLY A 108 5.96 -19.87 20.89
C GLY A 108 5.48 -19.66 19.47
N ASN A 109 4.47 -18.82 19.24
CA ASN A 109 3.93 -18.57 17.90
C ASN A 109 4.32 -17.18 17.40
N LEU A 110 4.68 -17.11 16.12
CA LEU A 110 4.81 -15.86 15.37
C LEU A 110 3.50 -15.58 14.64
N LEU A 111 2.85 -14.49 15.01
CA LEU A 111 1.57 -14.06 14.44
C LEU A 111 1.76 -12.77 13.65
N PHE A 112 1.35 -12.72 12.40
CA PHE A 112 1.35 -11.53 11.55
C PHE A 112 0.25 -11.61 10.50
N HIS A 113 -0.03 -10.49 9.82
CA HIS A 113 -0.98 -10.42 8.72
C HIS A 113 -0.21 -10.37 7.37
N GLY A 114 -0.65 -11.15 6.41
CA GLY A 114 -0.09 -11.15 5.05
C GLY A 114 1.18 -11.98 4.93
N CYS A 115 2.34 -11.37 4.84
CA CYS A 115 3.60 -12.07 4.61
C CYS A 115 4.79 -11.42 5.31
N VAL A 116 5.87 -12.17 5.48
CA VAL A 116 7.21 -11.61 5.68
C VAL A 116 7.84 -11.48 4.29
N PRO A 117 8.05 -10.26 3.76
CA PRO A 117 8.46 -10.07 2.38
C PRO A 117 9.80 -10.73 2.08
N MET A 118 9.85 -11.49 0.96
CA MET A 118 11.02 -12.23 0.50
C MET A 118 11.32 -11.95 -0.97
N THR A 119 12.57 -12.19 -1.35
CA THR A 119 13.03 -12.21 -2.74
C THR A 119 12.80 -13.58 -3.37
N GLU A 120 12.96 -13.71 -4.70
CA GLU A 120 12.75 -14.98 -5.42
C GLU A 120 13.79 -16.07 -5.04
N ASP A 121 14.90 -15.69 -4.44
CA ASP A 121 15.93 -16.56 -3.88
C ASP A 121 15.80 -16.75 -2.36
N TRP A 122 14.57 -16.59 -1.82
CA TRP A 122 14.16 -16.82 -0.42
C TRP A 122 14.91 -16.00 0.65
N GLN A 123 15.54 -14.91 0.24
CA GLN A 123 16.13 -13.98 1.20
C GLN A 123 15.08 -12.96 1.68
N LEU A 124 15.28 -12.40 2.86
CA LEU A 124 14.43 -11.31 3.36
C LEU A 124 14.52 -10.10 2.43
N LEU A 125 13.39 -9.62 1.94
CA LEU A 125 13.36 -8.43 1.09
C LEU A 125 13.75 -7.19 1.91
N THR A 126 14.67 -6.41 1.36
CA THR A 126 15.15 -5.17 1.98
C THR A 126 14.41 -3.97 1.42
N PHE A 127 13.90 -3.13 2.32
CA PHE A 127 13.28 -1.84 2.01
C PHE A 127 14.23 -0.72 2.43
N THR A 128 14.51 0.21 1.52
CA THR A 128 15.31 1.41 1.83
C THR A 128 14.38 2.61 1.99
N LEU A 129 14.09 2.98 3.22
CA LEU A 129 13.15 4.05 3.57
C LEU A 129 13.81 5.04 4.50
N GLY A 130 13.70 6.34 4.18
CA GLY A 130 14.38 7.40 4.93
C GLY A 130 15.90 7.23 4.94
N GLY A 131 16.48 6.72 3.83
CA GLY A 131 17.92 6.47 3.70
C GLY A 131 18.46 5.28 4.51
N LYS A 132 17.61 4.50 5.19
CA LYS A 132 18.01 3.31 5.95
C LYS A 132 17.39 2.04 5.35
N ALA A 133 18.24 1.05 5.07
CA ALA A 133 17.85 -0.30 4.64
C ALA A 133 17.38 -1.13 5.83
N ARG A 134 16.25 -1.82 5.69
CA ARG A 134 15.65 -2.70 6.72
C ARG A 134 15.01 -3.89 6.06
N SER A 135 15.07 -5.04 6.74
CA SER A 135 14.40 -6.28 6.33
C SER A 135 13.84 -7.00 7.55
N GLY A 136 13.07 -8.04 7.34
CA GLY A 136 12.57 -8.93 8.39
C GLY A 136 11.97 -8.19 9.58
N LYS A 137 12.33 -8.59 10.77
CA LYS A 137 11.85 -8.02 12.03
C LYS A 137 12.12 -6.50 12.16
N GLU A 138 13.31 -6.03 11.73
CA GLU A 138 13.64 -4.60 11.81
C GLU A 138 12.69 -3.76 10.95
N PHE A 139 12.27 -4.28 9.79
CA PHE A 139 11.28 -3.61 8.95
C PHE A 139 9.89 -3.58 9.63
N PHE A 140 9.46 -4.68 10.25
CA PHE A 140 8.18 -4.73 10.98
C PHE A 140 8.16 -3.77 12.17
N ASP A 141 9.25 -3.68 12.94
CA ASP A 141 9.39 -2.75 14.08
C ASP A 141 9.33 -1.28 13.61
N PHE A 142 10.01 -0.97 12.50
CA PHE A 142 9.93 0.33 11.87
C PHE A 142 8.50 0.65 11.40
N ALA A 143 7.85 -0.30 10.74
CA ALA A 143 6.50 -0.16 10.21
C ALA A 143 5.46 0.08 11.33
N ASP A 144 5.56 -0.63 12.46
CA ASP A 144 4.71 -0.40 13.63
C ASP A 144 4.94 1.02 14.20
N THR A 145 6.18 1.46 14.26
CA THR A 145 6.53 2.82 14.71
C THR A 145 5.93 3.89 13.79
N ALA A 146 6.09 3.74 12.46
CA ALA A 146 5.55 4.68 11.48
C ALA A 146 4.01 4.73 11.52
N ALA A 147 3.35 3.57 11.68
CA ALA A 147 1.89 3.51 11.86
C ALA A 147 1.44 4.28 13.12
N ARG A 148 2.19 4.17 14.23
CA ARG A 148 1.90 4.92 15.46
C ARG A 148 2.15 6.41 15.31
N GLN A 149 3.16 6.83 14.57
CA GLN A 149 3.39 8.26 14.24
C GLN A 149 2.18 8.87 13.51
N ALA A 150 1.58 8.15 12.55
CA ALA A 150 0.38 8.59 11.86
C ALA A 150 -0.79 8.88 12.80
N TYR A 151 -0.90 8.14 13.90
CA TYR A 151 -2.03 8.26 14.84
C TYR A 151 -1.76 9.24 15.97
N TYR A 152 -0.58 9.19 16.60
CA TYR A 152 -0.30 9.92 17.84
C TYR A 152 0.32 11.30 17.66
N HIS A 153 0.95 11.56 16.50
CA HIS A 153 1.55 12.88 16.25
C HIS A 153 0.49 13.95 15.92
N LYS A 154 0.88 15.21 16.15
CA LYS A 154 -0.02 16.36 15.94
C LYS A 154 -0.47 16.45 14.48
N PRO A 155 -1.75 16.79 14.23
CA PRO A 155 -2.21 17.14 12.89
C PRO A 155 -1.31 18.20 12.24
N GLY A 156 -0.93 17.97 10.97
CA GLY A 156 -0.05 18.86 10.21
C GLY A 156 1.44 18.73 10.49
N SER A 157 1.88 17.86 11.42
CA SER A 157 3.31 17.61 11.60
C SER A 157 3.88 16.75 10.46
N PRO A 158 5.16 16.95 10.06
CA PRO A 158 5.84 16.12 9.06
C PRO A 158 5.82 14.63 9.43
N GLU A 159 6.04 14.29 10.69
CA GLU A 159 6.05 12.91 11.18
C GLU A 159 4.68 12.24 10.99
N ARG A 160 3.60 12.97 11.25
CA ARG A 160 2.25 12.46 11.01
C ARG A 160 2.00 12.24 9.53
N GLN A 161 2.41 13.17 8.67
CA GLN A 161 2.26 13.06 7.23
C GLN A 161 3.04 11.84 6.69
N GLN A 162 4.29 11.67 7.09
CA GLN A 162 5.10 10.51 6.74
C GLN A 162 4.45 9.21 7.19
N GLY A 163 3.97 9.17 8.43
CA GLY A 163 3.26 8.01 8.97
C GLY A 163 1.99 7.68 8.19
N MET A 164 1.18 8.68 7.80
CA MET A 164 -0.03 8.49 7.00
C MET A 164 0.29 7.98 5.58
N ASP A 165 1.32 8.52 4.94
CA ASP A 165 1.75 8.05 3.63
C ASP A 165 2.31 6.63 3.72
N PHE A 166 3.02 6.31 4.80
CA PHE A 166 3.51 4.95 5.04
C PHE A 166 2.37 3.95 5.36
N LEU A 167 1.31 4.36 6.05
CA LEU A 167 0.11 3.51 6.21
C LEU A 167 -0.52 3.15 4.88
N TRP A 168 -0.54 4.08 3.92
CA TRP A 168 -0.97 3.78 2.57
C TRP A 168 -0.03 2.76 1.89
N PHE A 169 1.30 2.92 2.05
CA PHE A 169 2.27 1.94 1.55
C PHE A 169 2.04 0.55 2.15
N LEU A 170 1.78 0.45 3.45
CA LEU A 170 1.46 -0.83 4.08
C LEU A 170 0.21 -1.47 3.46
N TRP A 171 -0.81 -0.68 3.11
CA TRP A 171 -2.06 -1.17 2.53
C TRP A 171 -1.93 -1.59 1.06
N ALA A 172 -1.22 -0.83 0.22
CA ALA A 172 -1.21 -0.99 -1.23
C ALA A 172 0.19 -1.00 -1.85
N GLY A 173 1.24 -0.82 -1.04
CA GLY A 173 2.62 -0.73 -1.50
C GLY A 173 3.18 -2.05 -1.99
N ARG A 174 4.09 -1.93 -2.95
CA ARG A 174 4.80 -3.07 -3.56
C ARG A 174 5.45 -3.94 -2.50
N ASN A 175 5.05 -5.21 -2.46
CA ASN A 175 5.58 -6.21 -1.53
C ASN A 175 5.47 -5.83 -0.04
N SER A 176 4.56 -4.92 0.32
CA SER A 176 4.36 -4.62 1.74
C SER A 176 3.90 -5.85 2.51
N PRO A 177 4.23 -5.97 3.81
CA PRO A 177 3.90 -7.16 4.60
C PRO A 177 2.39 -7.37 4.78
N ILE A 178 1.57 -6.32 4.64
CA ILE A 178 0.11 -6.43 4.74
C ILE A 178 -0.49 -6.80 3.40
N PHE A 179 -0.04 -6.19 2.32
CA PHE A 179 -0.59 -6.41 0.98
C PHE A 179 -0.07 -7.70 0.35
N GLY A 180 1.22 -8.01 0.50
CA GLY A 180 1.85 -9.24 0.03
C GLY A 180 1.83 -9.45 -1.47
N ARG A 181 1.73 -8.38 -2.28
CA ARG A 181 1.72 -8.40 -3.74
C ARG A 181 2.59 -7.28 -4.30
N ASN A 182 2.98 -7.41 -5.56
CA ASN A 182 3.85 -6.40 -6.18
C ASN A 182 3.10 -5.16 -6.70
N ARG A 183 1.80 -5.26 -6.93
CA ARG A 183 0.94 -4.14 -7.38
C ARG A 183 -0.53 -4.40 -7.10
N MET A 184 -1.30 -3.35 -6.94
CA MET A 184 -2.75 -3.36 -6.89
C MET A 184 -3.30 -2.87 -8.25
N THR A 185 -4.18 -3.65 -8.88
CA THR A 185 -4.67 -3.41 -10.25
C THR A 185 -6.05 -2.76 -10.30
N THR A 186 -6.34 -1.83 -9.38
CA THR A 186 -7.63 -1.14 -9.35
C THR A 186 -7.90 -0.33 -10.62
N PHE A 187 -6.89 0.34 -11.18
CA PHE A 187 -6.99 1.09 -12.42
C PHE A 187 -7.31 0.14 -13.58
N GLU A 188 -6.54 -0.91 -13.74
CA GLU A 188 -6.68 -1.88 -14.81
C GLU A 188 -8.06 -2.55 -14.78
N ARG A 189 -8.49 -3.03 -13.62
CA ARG A 189 -9.81 -3.66 -13.44
C ARG A 189 -10.98 -2.73 -13.73
N ARG A 190 -10.78 -1.43 -13.63
CA ARG A 190 -11.84 -0.44 -13.89
C ARG A 190 -11.89 0.03 -15.32
N LEU A 191 -10.76 0.07 -16.00
CA LEU A 191 -10.61 0.79 -17.27
C LEU A 191 -10.11 -0.07 -18.43
N ILE A 192 -9.60 -1.27 -18.17
CA ILE A 192 -9.07 -2.19 -19.17
C ILE A 192 -9.90 -3.47 -19.17
N LYS A 193 -10.39 -3.86 -20.34
CA LYS A 193 -11.19 -5.08 -20.51
C LYS A 193 -10.35 -6.35 -20.52
N ASP A 194 -9.11 -6.24 -20.98
CA ASP A 194 -8.18 -7.35 -21.02
C ASP A 194 -7.75 -7.77 -19.62
N GLU A 195 -8.22 -8.94 -19.18
CA GLU A 195 -7.94 -9.48 -17.85
C GLU A 195 -6.46 -9.81 -17.62
N SER A 196 -5.65 -9.92 -18.68
CA SER A 196 -4.21 -10.11 -18.53
C SER A 196 -3.55 -8.95 -17.80
N ALA A 197 -4.11 -7.72 -17.94
CA ALA A 197 -3.67 -6.53 -17.21
C ALA A 197 -3.98 -6.59 -15.71
N TRP A 198 -4.90 -7.45 -15.25
CA TRP A 198 -5.36 -7.50 -13.85
C TRP A 198 -4.48 -8.35 -12.93
N THR A 199 -3.38 -8.88 -13.45
CA THR A 199 -2.49 -9.76 -12.69
C THR A 199 -1.80 -9.00 -11.56
N GLU A 200 -1.93 -9.53 -10.35
CA GLU A 200 -1.29 -9.05 -9.12
C GLU A 200 -0.35 -10.16 -8.58
N PRO A 201 0.91 -10.22 -9.04
CA PRO A 201 1.84 -11.23 -8.57
C PRO A 201 2.01 -11.18 -7.06
N LYS A 202 1.93 -12.34 -6.42
CA LYS A 202 2.18 -12.46 -4.99
C LYS A 202 3.67 -12.33 -4.70
N ASN A 203 4.01 -11.88 -3.50
CA ASN A 203 5.37 -11.91 -2.99
C ASN A 203 5.90 -13.35 -2.95
N ALA A 204 7.19 -13.55 -3.14
CA ALA A 204 7.84 -14.86 -3.14
C ALA A 204 7.64 -15.64 -1.83
N TYR A 205 7.39 -14.96 -0.70
CA TYR A 205 6.97 -15.59 0.55
C TYR A 205 5.90 -16.68 0.35
N TYR A 206 4.90 -16.44 -0.51
CA TYR A 206 3.82 -17.40 -0.75
C TYR A 206 4.25 -18.63 -1.56
N THR A 207 5.46 -18.64 -2.10
CA THR A 207 6.10 -19.82 -2.69
C THR A 207 6.81 -20.67 -1.64
N TYR A 208 7.43 -20.02 -0.64
CA TYR A 208 8.35 -20.66 0.29
C TYR A 208 7.80 -20.88 1.70
N TYR A 209 6.66 -20.31 2.06
CA TYR A 209 6.11 -20.31 3.43
C TYR A 209 5.79 -21.70 4.00
N GLN A 210 5.81 -22.75 3.18
CA GLN A 210 5.63 -24.15 3.62
C GLN A 210 6.95 -24.92 3.68
N ASP A 211 8.07 -24.32 3.28
CA ASP A 211 9.37 -24.95 3.39
C ASP A 211 9.85 -24.88 4.87
N PRO A 212 10.15 -26.04 5.50
CA PRO A 212 10.56 -26.06 6.91
C PRO A 212 11.81 -25.23 7.20
N ALA A 213 12.81 -25.22 6.29
CA ALA A 213 14.02 -24.44 6.48
C ALA A 213 13.74 -22.93 6.45
N VAL A 214 12.87 -22.49 5.55
CA VAL A 214 12.43 -21.09 5.49
C VAL A 214 11.64 -20.71 6.73
N CYS A 215 10.75 -21.61 7.21
CA CYS A 215 10.01 -21.38 8.45
C CYS A 215 10.94 -21.24 9.65
N ASP A 216 11.94 -22.10 9.79
CA ASP A 216 12.92 -22.05 10.87
C ASP A 216 13.71 -20.75 10.85
N ASP A 217 14.15 -20.30 9.67
CA ASP A 217 14.88 -19.04 9.52
C ASP A 217 14.00 -17.82 9.85
N LEU A 218 12.73 -17.84 9.44
CA LEU A 218 11.78 -16.80 9.82
C LEU A 218 11.52 -16.77 11.32
N LEU A 219 11.35 -17.92 11.97
CA LEU A 219 11.16 -17.99 13.41
C LEU A 219 12.38 -17.42 14.15
N LYS A 220 13.60 -17.78 13.75
CA LYS A 220 14.85 -17.24 14.31
C LYS A 220 14.95 -15.72 14.12
N GLU A 221 14.59 -15.22 12.95
CA GLU A 221 14.58 -13.77 12.65
C GLU A 221 13.73 -12.99 13.66
N PHE A 222 12.61 -13.56 14.10
CA PHE A 222 11.72 -12.96 15.10
C PHE A 222 12.03 -13.37 16.55
N GLY A 223 13.18 -14.04 16.78
CA GLY A 223 13.67 -14.41 18.12
C GLY A 223 12.99 -15.65 18.71
N LEU A 224 12.44 -16.51 17.85
CA LEU A 224 11.88 -17.79 18.25
C LEU A 224 12.83 -18.92 17.90
N GLU A 225 13.30 -19.63 18.91
CA GLU A 225 14.18 -20.79 18.78
C GLU A 225 13.68 -21.94 19.65
N GLY A 226 13.72 -23.17 19.10
CA GLY A 226 13.40 -24.37 19.86
C GLY A 226 12.31 -25.24 19.25
N PRO A 227 12.16 -26.49 19.74
CA PRO A 227 11.32 -27.52 19.11
C PRO A 227 9.80 -27.30 19.22
N HIS A 228 9.36 -26.24 19.89
CA HIS A 228 7.94 -25.92 20.11
C HIS A 228 7.56 -24.54 19.56
N CYS A 229 8.35 -23.98 18.61
CA CYS A 229 8.03 -22.72 17.97
C CYS A 229 7.25 -22.94 16.67
N HIS A 230 6.26 -22.11 16.39
CA HIS A 230 5.35 -22.17 15.24
C HIS A 230 5.09 -20.79 14.63
#